data_760f9b4557211ac9f5577ed3b391fc6d
#
_entry.id   760f9b4557211ac9f5577ed3b391fc6d
#
_cell.length_a   1.000
_cell.length_b   1.000
_cell.length_c   1.000
_cell.angle_alpha   90.00
_cell.angle_beta   90.00
_cell.angle_gamma   90.00
#
_symmetry.space_group_name_H-M   'P 1'
#
loop_
_entity.id
_entity.type
_entity.pdbx_description
1 polymer ?
#
loop_
_entity_poly.entity_id
_entity_poly.type
_entity_poly.pdbx_seq_one_letter_code
_entity_poly.pdbx_strand_id
1 'polypeptide(L)'
;GFFSKDEILAAAWEGGHPILFLLALIAAFMTAFYMFRLFFLVFTGEARGNQQHVHESPSNMTLPMIILGVLAVIAGYVNTPWFGTFLGDWLVDGNETLAHHAESHGPVWIMIAATLVSLAGIYLAYLMYYKRSLARNWLSGTGDTLHSILFNKYFVDEFYQYTVVAVSKAISYFLRFIDVFLVEGLVKGVVGIVQGLGRAGSKLQSGQVQTYGAVAFIGLALLAVIFALTGGYLR
;
A
#
# COMPACT_ATOMS: atom_id res chain seq x y z
N GLY A 1 -9.05 -7.77 -18.28
CA GLY A 1 -7.66 -8.12 -18.67
C GLY A 1 -7.59 -9.04 -19.89
N PHE A 2 -8.53 -9.96 -20.06
CA PHE A 2 -8.52 -10.87 -21.24
C PHE A 2 -8.78 -10.09 -22.54
N PHE A 3 -9.80 -9.26 -22.57
CA PHE A 3 -10.16 -8.48 -23.76
C PHE A 3 -9.17 -7.34 -24.06
N SER A 4 -8.75 -6.58 -23.05
CA SER A 4 -7.81 -5.48 -23.23
C SER A 4 -6.40 -5.93 -23.65
N LYS A 5 -6.00 -7.15 -23.31
CA LYS A 5 -4.70 -7.69 -23.72
C LYS A 5 -4.57 -7.78 -25.24
N ASP A 6 -5.60 -8.23 -25.90
CA ASP A 6 -5.59 -8.41 -27.35
C ASP A 6 -5.53 -7.08 -28.09
N GLU A 7 -6.21 -6.06 -27.56
CA GLU A 7 -6.14 -4.68 -28.10
C GLU A 7 -4.75 -4.06 -27.91
N ILE A 8 -4.10 -4.27 -26.75
CA ILE A 8 -2.74 -3.79 -26.51
C ILE A 8 -1.75 -4.46 -27.47
N LEU A 9 -1.90 -5.76 -27.71
CA LEU A 9 -1.05 -6.49 -28.66
C LEU A 9 -1.26 -5.99 -30.11
N ALA A 10 -2.50 -5.73 -30.48
CA ALA A 10 -2.82 -5.19 -31.78
C ALA A 10 -2.24 -3.78 -31.97
N ALA A 11 -2.42 -2.89 -31.00
CA ALA A 11 -1.87 -1.55 -31.02
C ALA A 11 -0.32 -1.56 -31.10
N ALA A 12 0.34 -2.45 -30.39
CA ALA A 12 1.80 -2.60 -30.45
C ALA A 12 2.27 -3.05 -31.85
N TRP A 13 1.52 -3.92 -32.49
CA TRP A 13 1.84 -4.39 -33.86
C TRP A 13 1.58 -3.31 -34.89
N GLU A 14 0.42 -2.67 -34.89
CA GLU A 14 0.02 -1.62 -35.82
C GLU A 14 0.88 -0.36 -35.68
N GLY A 15 1.30 -0.05 -34.44
CA GLY A 15 2.24 1.04 -34.16
C GLY A 15 3.66 0.80 -34.65
N GLY A 16 3.93 -0.34 -35.35
CA GLY A 16 5.25 -0.64 -35.90
C GLY A 16 6.32 -1.01 -34.85
N HIS A 17 5.89 -1.51 -33.69
CA HIS A 17 6.78 -1.92 -32.59
C HIS A 17 6.81 -3.45 -32.38
N PRO A 18 7.41 -4.23 -33.32
CA PRO A 18 7.38 -5.69 -33.26
C PRO A 18 8.10 -6.26 -32.03
N ILE A 19 9.10 -5.55 -31.50
CA ILE A 19 9.80 -5.97 -30.27
C ILE A 19 8.86 -5.89 -29.06
N LEU A 20 8.09 -4.80 -28.93
CA LEU A 20 7.09 -4.65 -27.86
C LEU A 20 6.00 -5.70 -27.97
N PHE A 21 5.52 -5.97 -29.17
CA PHE A 21 4.56 -7.04 -29.44
C PHE A 21 5.09 -8.40 -28.96
N LEU A 22 6.33 -8.75 -29.34
CA LEU A 22 6.93 -10.04 -28.96
C LEU A 22 7.13 -10.14 -27.43
N LEU A 23 7.62 -9.08 -26.79
CA LEU A 23 7.76 -9.04 -25.32
C LEU A 23 6.43 -9.17 -24.61
N ALA A 24 5.38 -8.51 -25.09
CA ALA A 24 4.05 -8.62 -24.53
C ALA A 24 3.44 -10.01 -24.73
N LEU A 25 3.72 -10.67 -25.87
CA LEU A 25 3.30 -12.04 -26.14
C LEU A 25 4.00 -13.05 -25.21
N ILE A 26 5.32 -12.88 -24.98
CA ILE A 26 6.07 -13.69 -24.01
C ILE A 26 5.52 -13.45 -22.60
N ALA A 27 5.25 -12.22 -22.23
CA ALA A 27 4.64 -11.89 -20.94
C ALA A 27 3.27 -12.54 -20.76
N ALA A 28 2.45 -12.60 -21.82
CA ALA A 28 1.17 -13.31 -21.81
C ALA A 28 1.33 -14.82 -21.56
N PHE A 29 2.31 -15.46 -22.21
CA PHE A 29 2.67 -16.86 -21.96
C PHE A 29 3.08 -17.08 -20.48
N MET A 30 4.01 -16.27 -20.00
CA MET A 30 4.51 -16.38 -18.64
C MET A 30 3.41 -16.15 -17.60
N THR A 31 2.52 -15.19 -17.87
CA THR A 31 1.37 -14.90 -17.00
C THR A 31 0.42 -16.08 -16.88
N ALA A 32 0.05 -16.69 -18.00
CA ALA A 32 -0.77 -17.88 -18.02
C ALA A 32 -0.09 -19.05 -17.28
N PHE A 33 1.20 -19.24 -17.51
CA PHE A 33 1.98 -20.28 -16.87
C PHE A 33 2.05 -20.11 -15.35
N TYR A 34 2.43 -18.93 -14.83
CA TYR A 34 2.59 -18.76 -13.38
C TYR A 34 1.25 -18.78 -12.63
N MET A 35 0.17 -18.28 -13.24
CA MET A 35 -1.17 -18.33 -12.64
C MET A 35 -1.66 -19.78 -12.51
N PHE A 36 -1.50 -20.59 -13.55
CA PHE A 36 -1.88 -22.00 -13.48
C PHE A 36 -0.92 -22.85 -12.65
N ARG A 37 0.37 -22.49 -12.57
CA ARG A 37 1.28 -23.05 -11.57
C ARG A 37 0.74 -22.83 -10.15
N LEU A 38 0.34 -21.59 -9.82
CA LEU A 38 -0.26 -21.29 -8.53
C LEU A 38 -1.51 -22.12 -8.30
N PHE A 39 -2.41 -22.15 -9.29
CA PHE A 39 -3.65 -22.94 -9.22
C PHE A 39 -3.40 -24.40 -8.94
N PHE A 40 -2.54 -25.06 -9.71
CA PHE A 40 -2.23 -26.47 -9.55
C PHE A 40 -1.51 -26.78 -8.23
N LEU A 41 -0.68 -25.89 -7.72
CA LEU A 41 0.02 -26.09 -6.46
C LEU A 41 -0.87 -25.89 -5.22
N VAL A 42 -1.88 -25.03 -5.31
CA VAL A 42 -2.76 -24.67 -4.17
C VAL A 42 -4.01 -25.54 -4.14
N PHE A 43 -4.69 -25.71 -5.29
CA PHE A 43 -6.00 -26.32 -5.36
C PHE A 43 -6.00 -27.78 -5.80
N THR A 44 -4.86 -28.28 -6.32
CA THR A 44 -4.77 -29.66 -6.78
C THR A 44 -3.63 -30.41 -6.08
N GLY A 45 -3.81 -31.70 -5.86
CA GLY A 45 -2.83 -32.56 -5.22
C GLY A 45 -3.14 -32.85 -3.75
N GLU A 46 -2.23 -33.57 -3.08
CA GLU A 46 -2.38 -33.94 -1.68
C GLU A 46 -2.02 -32.77 -0.75
N ALA A 47 -2.76 -32.64 0.31
CA ALA A 47 -2.52 -31.60 1.31
C ALA A 47 -1.19 -31.82 2.03
N ARG A 48 -0.40 -30.76 2.17
CA ARG A 48 0.96 -30.77 2.68
C ARG A 48 1.05 -30.18 4.10
N GLY A 49 0.22 -30.58 5.01
CA GLY A 49 0.28 -30.02 6.35
C GLY A 49 -0.68 -30.67 7.32
N ASN A 50 -0.64 -30.21 8.57
CA ASN A 50 -1.55 -30.66 9.59
C ASN A 50 -2.93 -30.00 9.37
N GLN A 51 -3.90 -30.78 8.90
CA GLN A 51 -5.23 -30.32 8.49
C GLN A 51 -6.23 -30.21 9.65
N GLN A 52 -5.81 -30.42 10.90
CA GLN A 52 -6.69 -30.53 12.05
C GLN A 52 -7.54 -29.29 12.35
N HIS A 53 -7.23 -28.13 11.73
CA HIS A 53 -7.90 -26.87 12.01
C HIS A 53 -8.34 -26.12 10.73
N VAL A 54 -8.46 -26.79 9.59
CA VAL A 54 -8.93 -26.15 8.36
C VAL A 54 -10.45 -26.11 8.38
N HIS A 55 -11.00 -24.91 8.34
CA HIS A 55 -12.45 -24.67 8.25
C HIS A 55 -12.72 -23.62 7.16
N GLU A 56 -13.93 -23.65 6.63
CA GLU A 56 -14.39 -22.65 5.67
C GLU A 56 -14.47 -21.25 6.31
N SER A 57 -14.18 -20.25 5.50
CA SER A 57 -14.28 -18.85 5.93
C SER A 57 -15.74 -18.44 6.16
N PRO A 58 -16.02 -17.55 7.12
CA PRO A 58 -17.37 -17.08 7.38
C PRO A 58 -17.98 -16.33 6.19
N SER A 59 -19.31 -16.30 6.10
CA SER A 59 -20.05 -15.70 4.98
C SER A 59 -19.68 -14.23 4.71
N ASN A 60 -19.28 -13.50 5.75
CA ASN A 60 -18.83 -12.10 5.62
C ASN A 60 -17.58 -11.94 4.75
N MET A 61 -16.78 -13.01 4.60
CA MET A 61 -15.60 -13.03 3.74
C MET A 61 -15.90 -13.67 2.38
N THR A 62 -16.69 -14.75 2.36
CA THR A 62 -16.97 -15.48 1.12
C THR A 62 -17.92 -14.73 0.19
N LEU A 63 -18.93 -14.03 0.73
CA LEU A 63 -19.89 -13.28 -0.08
C LEU A 63 -19.26 -12.17 -0.93
N PRO A 64 -18.41 -11.28 -0.38
CA PRO A 64 -17.70 -10.29 -1.19
C PRO A 64 -16.80 -10.93 -2.26
N MET A 65 -16.14 -12.05 -1.94
CA MET A 65 -15.29 -12.76 -2.91
C MET A 65 -16.10 -13.35 -4.07
N ILE A 66 -17.29 -13.90 -3.78
CA ILE A 66 -18.19 -14.42 -4.82
C ILE A 66 -18.66 -13.28 -5.73
N ILE A 67 -19.08 -12.14 -5.14
CA ILE A 67 -19.51 -10.97 -5.91
C ILE A 67 -18.38 -10.47 -6.81
N LEU A 68 -17.17 -10.32 -6.26
CA LEU A 68 -15.99 -9.91 -7.05
C LEU A 68 -15.63 -10.94 -8.12
N GLY A 69 -15.77 -12.22 -7.84
CA GLY A 69 -15.56 -13.30 -8.82
C GLY A 69 -16.55 -13.21 -9.98
N VAL A 70 -17.82 -13.02 -9.69
CA VAL A 70 -18.86 -12.84 -10.72
C VAL A 70 -18.59 -11.58 -11.55
N LEU A 71 -18.28 -10.45 -10.90
CA LEU A 71 -17.96 -9.22 -11.60
C LEU A 71 -16.68 -9.35 -12.45
N ALA A 72 -15.67 -10.07 -11.99
CA ALA A 72 -14.45 -10.34 -12.77
C ALA A 72 -14.73 -11.10 -14.08
N VAL A 73 -15.74 -11.96 -14.09
CA VAL A 73 -16.16 -12.68 -15.30
C VAL A 73 -16.99 -11.78 -16.21
N ILE A 74 -17.91 -10.98 -15.66
CA ILE A 74 -18.92 -10.23 -16.43
C ILE A 74 -18.41 -8.89 -16.92
N ALA A 75 -17.58 -8.19 -16.11
CA ALA A 75 -17.18 -6.79 -16.38
C ALA A 75 -16.47 -6.59 -17.74
N GLY A 76 -15.75 -7.60 -18.22
CA GLY A 76 -15.10 -7.54 -19.54
C GLY A 76 -16.06 -7.46 -20.73
N TYR A 77 -17.28 -7.95 -20.56
CA TYR A 77 -18.27 -7.96 -21.65
C TYR A 77 -18.88 -6.59 -21.93
N VAL A 78 -18.74 -5.63 -21.01
CA VAL A 78 -19.28 -4.26 -21.17
C VAL A 78 -18.63 -3.52 -22.35
N ASN A 79 -17.45 -3.94 -22.80
CA ASN A 79 -16.75 -3.36 -23.94
C ASN A 79 -16.37 -4.44 -24.95
N THR A 80 -17.36 -5.12 -25.48
CA THR A 80 -17.16 -6.16 -26.51
C THR A 80 -18.10 -5.89 -27.69
N PRO A 81 -17.74 -6.30 -28.91
CA PRO A 81 -18.59 -6.14 -30.09
C PRO A 81 -19.97 -6.80 -29.97
N TRP A 82 -20.13 -7.75 -29.04
CA TRP A 82 -21.40 -8.50 -28.87
C TRP A 82 -22.39 -7.82 -27.92
N PHE A 83 -21.92 -7.02 -26.96
CA PHE A 83 -22.76 -6.36 -25.95
C PHE A 83 -22.70 -4.85 -26.01
N GLY A 84 -21.90 -4.30 -26.93
CA GLY A 84 -21.72 -2.87 -27.13
C GLY A 84 -20.37 -2.33 -26.65
N THR A 85 -19.98 -1.20 -27.20
CA THR A 85 -18.71 -0.50 -26.96
C THR A 85 -18.87 0.65 -25.97
N PHE A 86 -19.82 0.53 -25.04
CA PHE A 86 -20.23 1.59 -24.12
C PHE A 86 -19.05 2.29 -23.43
N LEU A 87 -18.09 1.52 -22.94
CA LEU A 87 -16.92 2.09 -22.25
C LEU A 87 -15.96 2.76 -23.23
N GLY A 88 -15.77 2.15 -24.42
CA GLY A 88 -14.96 2.72 -25.50
C GLY A 88 -15.54 4.04 -25.97
N ASP A 89 -16.81 4.07 -26.29
CA ASP A 89 -17.52 5.27 -26.76
C ASP A 89 -17.48 6.38 -25.71
N TRP A 90 -17.69 6.05 -24.43
CA TRP A 90 -17.62 7.03 -23.35
C TRP A 90 -16.21 7.61 -23.14
N LEU A 91 -15.15 6.79 -23.29
CA LEU A 91 -13.77 7.26 -23.17
C LEU A 91 -13.32 8.12 -24.34
N VAL A 92 -13.90 7.90 -25.50
CA VAL A 92 -13.58 8.58 -26.75
C VAL A 92 -14.40 9.86 -26.92
N ASP A 93 -15.53 9.98 -26.19
CA ASP A 93 -16.43 11.12 -26.27
C ASP A 93 -15.68 12.45 -26.03
N GLY A 94 -15.59 13.28 -27.06
CA GLY A 94 -14.88 14.56 -27.05
C GLY A 94 -13.38 14.51 -27.40
N ASN A 95 -12.83 13.35 -27.80
CA ASN A 95 -11.41 13.24 -28.16
C ASN A 95 -11.21 12.51 -29.51
N GLU A 96 -11.15 13.31 -30.60
CA GLU A 96 -11.02 12.80 -31.97
C GLU A 96 -9.79 11.91 -32.20
N THR A 97 -8.70 12.15 -31.49
CA THR A 97 -7.48 11.35 -31.63
C THR A 97 -7.62 9.93 -31.06
N LEU A 98 -8.41 9.77 -30.00
CA LEU A 98 -8.72 8.47 -29.43
C LEU A 98 -9.78 7.72 -30.25
N ALA A 99 -10.70 8.45 -30.92
CA ALA A 99 -11.73 7.87 -31.77
C ALA A 99 -11.12 7.04 -32.92
N HIS A 100 -10.11 7.58 -33.59
CA HIS A 100 -9.42 6.87 -34.68
C HIS A 100 -8.73 5.59 -34.24
N HIS A 101 -8.28 5.50 -33.01
CA HIS A 101 -7.66 4.28 -32.47
C HIS A 101 -8.70 3.26 -31.98
N ALA A 102 -9.86 3.70 -31.55
CA ALA A 102 -10.93 2.81 -31.07
C ALA A 102 -11.66 2.06 -32.19
N GLU A 103 -11.67 2.60 -33.42
CA GLU A 103 -12.28 1.95 -34.59
C GLU A 103 -11.38 0.88 -35.24
N SER A 104 -10.08 0.85 -34.95
CA SER A 104 -9.18 -0.17 -35.49
C SER A 104 -9.28 -1.46 -34.65
N HIS A 105 -10.17 -2.34 -35.04
CA HIS A 105 -10.09 -3.73 -34.57
C HIS A 105 -8.84 -4.36 -35.15
N GLY A 106 -7.86 -4.65 -34.29
CA GLY A 106 -6.62 -5.30 -34.70
C GLY A 106 -6.85 -6.61 -35.45
N PRO A 107 -5.90 -7.02 -36.28
CA PRO A 107 -6.06 -8.21 -37.12
C PRO A 107 -6.35 -9.48 -36.29
N VAL A 108 -7.35 -10.23 -36.69
CA VAL A 108 -7.89 -11.42 -35.99
C VAL A 108 -6.80 -12.45 -35.67
N TRP A 109 -5.74 -12.53 -36.49
CA TRP A 109 -4.63 -13.47 -36.23
C TRP A 109 -3.88 -13.16 -34.92
N ILE A 110 -3.82 -11.90 -34.47
CA ILE A 110 -3.18 -11.52 -33.21
C ILE A 110 -3.97 -12.08 -32.03
N MET A 111 -5.28 -11.98 -32.06
CA MET A 111 -6.17 -12.56 -31.03
C MET A 111 -6.01 -14.08 -30.97
N ILE A 112 -5.95 -14.74 -32.12
CA ILE A 112 -5.72 -16.20 -32.20
C ILE A 112 -4.33 -16.55 -31.65
N ALA A 113 -3.29 -15.82 -32.03
CA ALA A 113 -1.92 -16.04 -31.55
C ALA A 113 -1.81 -15.84 -30.04
N ALA A 114 -2.39 -14.77 -29.49
CA ALA A 114 -2.39 -14.48 -28.06
C ALA A 114 -3.12 -15.58 -27.25
N THR A 115 -4.24 -16.07 -27.78
CA THR A 115 -5.01 -17.15 -27.16
C THR A 115 -4.22 -18.47 -27.19
N LEU A 116 -3.64 -18.84 -28.32
CA LEU A 116 -2.84 -20.06 -28.44
C LEU A 116 -1.62 -20.04 -27.55
N VAL A 117 -0.91 -18.90 -27.47
CA VAL A 117 0.25 -18.72 -26.59
C VAL A 117 -0.14 -18.83 -25.12
N SER A 118 -1.27 -18.27 -24.73
CA SER A 118 -1.79 -18.40 -23.36
C SER A 118 -2.18 -19.84 -23.03
N LEU A 119 -2.86 -20.54 -23.94
CA LEU A 119 -3.19 -21.95 -23.77
C LEU A 119 -1.94 -22.85 -23.70
N ALA A 120 -0.90 -22.54 -24.48
CA ALA A 120 0.39 -23.25 -24.39
C ALA A 120 1.04 -23.07 -23.00
N GLY A 121 0.97 -21.86 -22.41
CA GLY A 121 1.43 -21.59 -21.05
C GLY A 121 0.67 -22.41 -20.01
N ILE A 122 -0.67 -22.48 -20.12
CA ILE A 122 -1.52 -23.30 -19.26
C ILE A 122 -1.16 -24.78 -19.38
N TYR A 123 -1.04 -25.26 -20.61
CA TYR A 123 -0.72 -26.66 -20.90
C TYR A 123 0.65 -27.06 -20.36
N LEU A 124 1.64 -26.20 -20.49
CA LEU A 124 2.98 -26.42 -19.91
C LEU A 124 2.91 -26.49 -18.38
N ALA A 125 2.16 -25.59 -17.74
CA ALA A 125 1.95 -25.62 -16.30
C ALA A 125 1.26 -26.92 -15.85
N TYR A 126 0.27 -27.39 -16.60
CA TYR A 126 -0.42 -28.66 -16.36
C TYR A 126 0.55 -29.87 -16.43
N LEU A 127 1.38 -29.94 -17.47
CA LEU A 127 2.37 -31.01 -17.63
C LEU A 127 3.41 -31.04 -16.51
N MET A 128 3.84 -29.86 -16.04
CA MET A 128 4.89 -29.74 -15.01
C MET A 128 4.36 -29.95 -13.58
N TYR A 129 3.20 -29.38 -13.25
CA TYR A 129 2.74 -29.31 -11.85
C TYR A 129 1.62 -30.28 -11.52
N TYR A 130 0.73 -30.59 -12.46
CA TYR A 130 -0.36 -31.56 -12.27
C TYR A 130 0.08 -32.98 -12.66
N LYS A 131 0.44 -33.16 -13.92
CA LYS A 131 0.82 -34.49 -14.44
C LYS A 131 2.24 -34.91 -14.01
N ARG A 132 3.10 -33.93 -13.62
CA ARG A 132 4.49 -34.17 -13.20
C ARG A 132 5.32 -34.98 -14.23
N SER A 133 4.95 -34.94 -15.51
CA SER A 133 5.63 -35.66 -16.58
C SER A 133 6.94 -34.98 -17.01
N LEU A 134 7.08 -33.67 -16.80
CA LEU A 134 8.30 -32.92 -17.07
C LEU A 134 9.03 -32.69 -15.76
N ALA A 135 10.29 -33.11 -15.70
CA ALA A 135 11.13 -32.88 -14.51
C ALA A 135 11.37 -31.38 -14.29
N ARG A 136 11.11 -30.95 -13.07
CA ARG A 136 11.32 -29.54 -12.66
C ARG A 136 12.79 -29.10 -12.75
N ASN A 137 13.71 -30.05 -12.87
CA ASN A 137 15.16 -29.84 -12.81
C ASN A 137 15.85 -29.83 -14.18
N TRP A 138 15.11 -29.65 -15.27
CA TRP A 138 15.72 -29.60 -16.62
C TRP A 138 16.66 -28.41 -16.84
N LEU A 139 16.56 -27.35 -16.00
CA LEU A 139 17.43 -26.18 -15.96
C LEU A 139 18.53 -26.27 -14.88
N SER A 140 18.58 -27.36 -14.10
CA SER A 140 19.63 -27.52 -13.07
C SER A 140 20.97 -27.85 -13.74
N GLY A 141 21.92 -26.96 -13.54
CA GLY A 141 23.28 -27.06 -14.09
C GLY A 141 23.85 -25.71 -14.51
N THR A 142 23.28 -25.05 -15.50
CA THR A 142 23.61 -23.66 -15.85
C THR A 142 22.63 -22.68 -15.15
N GLY A 143 21.59 -23.22 -14.54
CA GLY A 143 20.47 -22.50 -13.97
C GLY A 143 20.59 -22.12 -12.50
N ASP A 144 21.62 -22.55 -11.76
CA ASP A 144 21.71 -22.24 -10.35
C ASP A 144 21.85 -20.75 -10.09
N THR A 145 22.62 -20.05 -10.90
CA THR A 145 22.75 -18.59 -10.81
C THR A 145 21.46 -17.88 -11.22
N LEU A 146 20.88 -18.29 -12.37
CA LEU A 146 19.60 -17.72 -12.84
C LEU A 146 18.45 -18.04 -11.87
N HIS A 147 18.39 -19.27 -11.39
CA HIS A 147 17.41 -19.67 -10.38
C HIS A 147 17.60 -18.88 -9.09
N SER A 148 18.83 -18.67 -8.63
CA SER A 148 19.11 -17.87 -7.42
C SER A 148 18.67 -16.41 -7.60
N ILE A 149 18.97 -15.79 -8.75
CA ILE A 149 18.55 -14.41 -9.06
C ILE A 149 17.01 -14.31 -9.08
N LEU A 150 16.33 -15.24 -9.76
CA LEU A 150 14.87 -15.25 -9.85
C LEU A 150 14.22 -15.58 -8.50
N PHE A 151 14.77 -16.52 -7.75
CA PHE A 151 14.27 -16.92 -6.43
C PHE A 151 14.38 -15.77 -5.41
N ASN A 152 15.50 -15.04 -5.44
CA ASN A 152 15.71 -13.86 -4.61
C ASN A 152 15.12 -12.57 -5.24
N LYS A 153 14.22 -12.69 -6.24
CA LYS A 153 13.52 -11.55 -6.85
C LYS A 153 14.47 -10.45 -7.34
N TYR A 154 15.54 -10.85 -8.01
CA TYR A 154 16.61 -9.96 -8.50
C TYR A 154 17.32 -9.18 -7.39
N PHE A 155 17.26 -9.61 -6.15
CA PHE A 155 17.79 -8.93 -4.95
C PHE A 155 17.23 -7.51 -4.77
N VAL A 156 16.05 -7.24 -5.32
CA VAL A 156 15.40 -5.92 -5.20
C VAL A 156 14.99 -5.64 -3.76
N ASP A 157 14.46 -6.66 -3.05
CA ASP A 157 14.06 -6.53 -1.65
C ASP A 157 15.28 -6.19 -0.76
N GLU A 158 16.43 -6.83 -0.99
CA GLU A 158 17.68 -6.56 -0.28
C GLU A 158 18.20 -5.16 -0.58
N PHE A 159 18.17 -4.74 -1.85
CA PHE A 159 18.54 -3.38 -2.23
C PHE A 159 17.69 -2.34 -1.49
N TYR A 160 16.38 -2.51 -1.45
CA TYR A 160 15.49 -1.62 -0.70
C TYR A 160 15.78 -1.64 0.81
N GLN A 161 16.04 -2.80 1.39
CA GLN A 161 16.37 -2.94 2.81
C GLN A 161 17.64 -2.16 3.17
N TYR A 162 18.69 -2.29 2.38
CA TYR A 162 19.98 -1.64 2.64
C TYR A 162 20.02 -0.16 2.27
N THR A 163 19.15 0.30 1.40
CA THR A 163 19.10 1.71 0.94
C THR A 163 17.93 2.45 1.57
N VAL A 164 16.72 2.25 1.06
CA VAL A 164 15.54 3.04 1.43
C VAL A 164 15.15 2.82 2.89
N VAL A 165 15.11 1.54 3.34
CA VAL A 165 14.71 1.22 4.70
C VAL A 165 15.78 1.67 5.71
N ALA A 166 17.07 1.54 5.37
CA ALA A 166 18.16 2.02 6.23
C ALA A 166 18.12 3.54 6.40
N VAL A 167 17.96 4.28 5.30
CA VAL A 167 17.82 5.75 5.33
C VAL A 167 16.57 6.16 6.10
N SER A 168 15.43 5.52 5.86
CA SER A 168 14.18 5.79 6.60
C SER A 168 14.33 5.56 8.09
N LYS A 169 15.00 4.48 8.48
CA LYS A 169 15.32 4.21 9.90
C LYS A 169 16.24 5.28 10.49
N ALA A 170 17.28 5.70 9.78
CA ALA A 170 18.19 6.74 10.25
C ALA A 170 17.44 8.08 10.47
N ILE A 171 16.58 8.47 9.55
CA ILE A 171 15.71 9.66 9.68
C ILE A 171 14.76 9.48 10.87
N SER A 172 14.15 8.32 11.04
CA SER A 172 13.26 8.05 12.17
C SER A 172 13.97 8.16 13.52
N TYR A 173 15.19 7.64 13.64
CA TYR A 173 16.00 7.80 14.87
C TYR A 173 16.35 9.26 15.14
N PHE A 174 16.69 10.01 14.10
CA PHE A 174 16.98 11.43 14.23
C PHE A 174 15.75 12.23 14.67
N LEU A 175 14.60 11.99 14.05
CA LEU A 175 13.34 12.65 14.44
C LEU A 175 12.92 12.27 15.86
N ARG A 176 13.08 11.02 16.25
CA ARG A 176 12.82 10.58 17.62
C ARG A 176 13.73 11.28 18.63
N PHE A 177 15.02 11.48 18.29
CA PHE A 177 15.94 12.22 19.14
C PHE A 177 15.45 13.68 19.33
N ILE A 178 15.04 14.34 18.26
CA ILE A 178 14.48 15.69 18.32
C ILE A 178 13.23 15.70 19.20
N ASP A 179 12.31 14.79 19.00
CA ASP A 179 11.05 14.71 19.75
C ASP A 179 11.31 14.56 21.25
N VAL A 180 12.10 13.57 21.63
CA VAL A 180 12.41 13.29 23.04
C VAL A 180 13.19 14.42 23.70
N PHE A 181 14.19 15.00 23.00
CA PHE A 181 15.05 16.01 23.61
C PHE A 181 14.43 17.42 23.59
N LEU A 182 13.88 17.85 22.44
CA LEU A 182 13.31 19.20 22.32
C LEU A 182 11.85 19.24 22.80
N VAL A 183 10.99 18.41 22.27
CA VAL A 183 9.55 18.51 22.55
C VAL A 183 9.25 18.04 23.97
N GLU A 184 9.60 16.83 24.33
CA GLU A 184 9.39 16.33 25.70
C GLU A 184 10.22 17.10 26.75
N GLY A 185 11.44 17.50 26.42
CA GLY A 185 12.30 18.29 27.28
C GLY A 185 11.68 19.65 27.61
N LEU A 186 11.20 20.36 26.62
CA LEU A 186 10.49 21.64 26.80
C LEU A 186 9.19 21.47 27.58
N VAL A 187 8.38 20.49 27.22
CA VAL A 187 7.13 20.22 27.93
C VAL A 187 7.39 19.89 29.41
N LYS A 188 8.32 19.01 29.68
CA LYS A 188 8.72 18.66 31.06
C LYS A 188 9.29 19.87 31.83
N GLY A 189 10.04 20.73 31.14
CA GLY A 189 10.55 21.98 31.71
C GLY A 189 9.41 22.92 32.13
N VAL A 190 8.47 23.18 31.24
CA VAL A 190 7.30 24.04 31.52
C VAL A 190 6.45 23.45 32.65
N VAL A 191 6.15 22.14 32.57
CA VAL A 191 5.40 21.44 33.63
C VAL A 191 6.14 21.51 34.97
N GLY A 192 7.46 21.35 34.99
CA GLY A 192 8.28 21.47 36.18
C GLY A 192 8.22 22.84 36.81
N ILE A 193 8.28 23.91 35.99
CA ILE A 193 8.13 25.30 36.44
C ILE A 193 6.74 25.50 37.05
N VAL A 194 5.69 25.13 36.35
CA VAL A 194 4.30 25.29 36.85
C VAL A 194 4.07 24.52 38.15
N GLN A 195 4.55 23.27 38.21
CA GLN A 195 4.48 22.49 39.46
C GLN A 195 5.33 23.09 40.59
N GLY A 196 6.50 23.63 40.27
CA GLY A 196 7.34 24.31 41.24
C GLY A 196 6.65 25.53 41.83
N LEU A 197 6.09 26.37 40.98
CA LEU A 197 5.29 27.55 41.40
C LEU A 197 4.04 27.13 42.18
N GLY A 198 3.35 26.08 41.78
CA GLY A 198 2.20 25.53 42.49
C GLY A 198 2.58 25.05 43.88
N ARG A 199 3.70 24.33 44.05
CA ARG A 199 4.18 23.89 45.38
C ARG A 199 4.63 25.08 46.26
N ALA A 200 5.27 26.10 45.67
CA ALA A 200 5.66 27.29 46.41
C ALA A 200 4.40 28.05 46.88
N GLY A 201 3.41 28.22 45.98
CA GLY A 201 2.12 28.84 46.32
C GLY A 201 1.36 28.07 47.40
N SER A 202 1.34 26.74 47.32
CA SER A 202 0.69 25.88 48.31
C SER A 202 1.32 26.02 49.72
N LYS A 203 2.61 26.28 49.82
CA LYS A 203 3.29 26.52 51.10
C LYS A 203 2.88 27.88 51.76
N LEU A 204 2.44 28.83 50.95
CA LEU A 204 1.91 30.10 51.44
C LEU A 204 0.49 29.98 52.02
N GLN A 205 -0.20 28.88 51.67
CA GLN A 205 -1.53 28.60 52.18
C GLN A 205 -1.41 27.84 53.51
N SER A 206 -1.46 28.57 54.62
CA SER A 206 -1.39 27.99 55.98
C SER A 206 -2.68 27.30 56.43
N GLY A 207 -3.77 27.47 55.71
CA GLY A 207 -5.09 26.97 56.07
C GLY A 207 -5.78 27.71 57.27
N GLN A 208 -5.06 28.66 57.84
CA GLN A 208 -5.57 29.43 58.96
C GLN A 208 -6.24 30.73 58.51
N VAL A 209 -7.53 30.84 58.65
CA VAL A 209 -8.32 32.01 58.21
C VAL A 209 -7.82 33.31 58.89
N GLN A 210 -7.35 33.23 60.15
CA GLN A 210 -6.76 34.35 60.87
C GLN A 210 -5.53 34.91 60.20
N THR A 211 -4.66 34.04 59.66
CA THR A 211 -3.44 34.48 58.95
C THR A 211 -3.79 35.19 57.65
N TYR A 212 -4.77 34.71 56.92
CA TYR A 212 -5.23 35.37 55.70
C TYR A 212 -5.88 36.73 55.99
N GLY A 213 -6.68 36.81 57.06
CA GLY A 213 -7.27 38.07 57.54
C GLY A 213 -6.21 39.08 57.93
N ALA A 214 -5.16 38.66 58.69
CA ALA A 214 -4.06 39.52 59.06
C ALA A 214 -3.29 40.04 57.85
N VAL A 215 -2.95 39.16 56.87
CA VAL A 215 -2.24 39.59 55.66
C VAL A 215 -3.08 40.54 54.81
N ALA A 216 -4.41 40.30 54.70
CA ALA A 216 -5.33 41.20 53.98
C ALA A 216 -5.39 42.59 54.64
N PHE A 217 -5.47 42.64 55.99
CA PHE A 217 -5.45 43.90 56.74
C PHE A 217 -4.12 44.68 56.60
N ILE A 218 -3.00 43.97 56.66
CA ILE A 218 -1.68 44.58 56.45
C ILE A 218 -1.55 45.11 55.01
N GLY A 219 -2.00 44.34 54.01
CA GLY A 219 -1.99 44.77 52.63
C GLY A 219 -2.86 46.04 52.38
N LEU A 220 -4.04 46.07 52.99
CA LEU A 220 -4.94 47.22 52.92
C LEU A 220 -4.34 48.46 53.61
N ALA A 221 -3.71 48.29 54.78
CA ALA A 221 -3.03 49.34 55.51
C ALA A 221 -1.84 49.91 54.70
N LEU A 222 -1.03 49.05 54.09
CA LEU A 222 0.07 49.45 53.21
C LEU A 222 -0.43 50.20 51.96
N LEU A 223 -1.51 49.74 51.31
CA LEU A 223 -2.11 50.44 50.21
C LEU A 223 -2.62 51.83 50.60
N ALA A 224 -3.27 51.97 51.79
CA ALA A 224 -3.74 53.23 52.29
C ALA A 224 -2.58 54.20 52.57
N VAL A 225 -1.47 53.71 53.14
CA VAL A 225 -0.25 54.54 53.39
C VAL A 225 0.38 54.97 52.05
N ILE A 226 0.52 54.06 51.08
CA ILE A 226 1.04 54.36 49.75
C ILE A 226 0.17 55.48 49.10
N PHE A 227 -1.14 55.29 49.16
CA PHE A 227 -2.09 56.25 48.57
C PHE A 227 -2.04 57.59 49.27
N ALA A 228 -1.88 57.65 50.60
CA ALA A 228 -1.71 58.86 51.36
C ALA A 228 -0.40 59.59 51.05
N LEU A 229 0.69 58.83 50.85
CA LEU A 229 1.98 59.43 50.49
C LEU A 229 2.02 59.91 49.02
N THR A 230 1.45 59.13 48.08
CA THR A 230 1.39 59.52 46.67
C THR A 230 0.35 60.63 46.40
N GLY A 231 -0.78 60.59 47.11
CA GLY A 231 -1.87 61.56 47.00
C GLY A 231 -1.57 62.93 47.71
N GLY A 232 -0.45 63.09 48.37
CA GLY A 232 -0.08 64.33 49.01
C GLY A 232 -0.83 64.65 50.31
N TYR A 233 -1.57 63.69 50.89
CA TYR A 233 -2.37 63.90 52.13
C TYR A 233 -1.55 63.84 53.39
N LEU A 234 -0.25 63.53 53.35
CA LEU A 234 0.72 63.46 54.44
C LEU A 234 1.90 64.43 54.25
N ARG A 235 1.75 65.43 53.38
CA ARG A 235 2.68 66.56 53.25
C ARG A 235 2.19 67.79 54.00
#